data_1b46c7d597c242ec6c4fd1682b5f151b
#
_entry.id   1b46c7d597c242ec6c4fd1682b5f151b
#
_cell.length_a   1.000
_cell.length_b   1.000
_cell.length_c   1.000
_cell.angle_alpha   90.00
_cell.angle_beta   90.00
_cell.angle_gamma   90.00
#
_symmetry.space_group_name_H-M   'P 1'
#
loop_
_entity.id
_entity.type
_entity.pdbx_description
1 polymer ?
#
loop_
_entity_poly.entity_id
_entity_poly.type
_entity_poly.pdbx_seq_one_letter_code
_entity_poly.pdbx_strand_id
1 'polypeptide(L)'
;VVKLTQDKRPDITKPLEKPEQLGELKAWSYSALKVFEECPYRSYIQKVKKIQEPSSPAADRGTQIHQEAEDYVKGELGELPASLSKFKNDFEQLRDLFAEAKVELEGEWGFDLEWNPCGWMEKSTWARIKLDALVHEDEQSARVIDYKTGKKFGNEIGHSQQCLLYAIATFFRYPHIDFV
;
A
#
# COMPACT_ATOMS: atom_id res chain seq x y z
N VAL A 1 -32.82 -6.12 -35.94
CA VAL A 1 -31.55 -6.62 -36.48
C VAL A 1 -30.49 -5.55 -36.11
N VAL A 2 -29.74 -5.79 -35.05
CA VAL A 2 -28.62 -4.93 -34.64
C VAL A 2 -27.46 -5.25 -35.58
N LYS A 3 -27.04 -4.29 -36.40
CA LYS A 3 -25.79 -4.39 -37.16
C LYS A 3 -24.64 -4.33 -36.19
N LEU A 4 -23.96 -5.44 -35.97
CA LEU A 4 -22.64 -5.46 -35.34
C LEU A 4 -21.69 -4.68 -36.25
N THR A 5 -21.28 -3.50 -35.80
CA THR A 5 -20.18 -2.74 -36.40
C THR A 5 -18.93 -3.61 -36.33
N GLN A 6 -18.24 -3.76 -37.45
CA GLN A 6 -17.01 -4.53 -37.56
C GLN A 6 -16.04 -4.09 -36.45
N ASP A 7 -15.72 -5.04 -35.61
CA ASP A 7 -14.71 -4.91 -34.54
C ASP A 7 -13.37 -4.54 -35.22
N LYS A 8 -12.94 -3.28 -35.11
CA LYS A 8 -11.63 -2.85 -35.56
C LYS A 8 -10.61 -3.41 -34.55
N ARG A 9 -10.24 -4.67 -34.75
CA ARG A 9 -9.10 -5.23 -34.03
C ARG A 9 -7.91 -4.30 -34.23
N PRO A 10 -7.16 -3.95 -33.18
CA PRO A 10 -5.97 -3.14 -33.32
C PRO A 10 -5.02 -3.85 -34.30
N ASP A 11 -4.49 -3.09 -35.23
CA ASP A 11 -3.52 -3.59 -36.22
C ASP A 11 -2.23 -3.96 -35.49
N ILE A 12 -2.07 -5.26 -35.21
CA ILE A 12 -0.91 -5.82 -34.51
C ILE A 12 0.39 -5.74 -35.35
N THR A 13 0.30 -5.34 -36.62
CA THR A 13 1.49 -5.16 -37.47
C THR A 13 2.11 -3.78 -37.31
N LYS A 14 1.42 -2.82 -36.67
CA LYS A 14 2.00 -1.53 -36.36
C LYS A 14 3.03 -1.67 -35.24
N PRO A 15 4.20 -1.08 -35.40
CA PRO A 15 5.16 -0.99 -34.30
C PRO A 15 4.46 -0.37 -33.08
N LEU A 16 4.67 -0.95 -31.90
CA LEU A 16 4.29 -0.30 -30.65
C LEU A 16 4.87 1.12 -30.63
N GLU A 17 4.10 2.07 -30.12
CA GLU A 17 4.62 3.43 -29.89
C GLU A 17 5.98 3.34 -29.19
N LYS A 18 6.90 4.23 -29.58
CA LYS A 18 8.22 4.24 -28.96
C LYS A 18 8.08 4.39 -27.45
N PRO A 19 8.96 3.75 -26.65
CA PRO A 19 8.89 3.80 -25.18
C PRO A 19 8.77 5.23 -24.64
N GLU A 20 9.41 6.20 -25.26
CA GLU A 20 9.35 7.63 -24.92
C GLU A 20 7.94 8.23 -25.01
N GLN A 21 7.04 7.62 -25.78
CA GLN A 21 5.65 8.05 -25.95
C GLN A 21 4.68 7.39 -24.96
N LEU A 22 5.13 6.34 -24.26
CA LEU A 22 4.30 5.60 -23.32
C LEU A 22 4.08 6.31 -21.99
N GLY A 23 4.91 7.31 -21.68
CA GLY A 23 4.95 7.99 -20.38
C GLY A 23 5.74 7.21 -19.35
N GLU A 24 6.06 7.89 -18.24
CA GLU A 24 6.90 7.35 -17.18
C GLU A 24 6.10 7.10 -15.90
N LEU A 25 6.42 6.01 -15.21
CA LEU A 25 6.03 5.80 -13.84
C LEU A 25 7.07 6.50 -12.94
N LYS A 26 6.68 7.63 -12.32
CA LYS A 26 7.61 8.43 -11.50
C LYS A 26 7.98 7.78 -10.19
N ALA A 27 7.05 7.10 -9.58
CA ALA A 27 7.26 6.40 -8.32
C ALA A 27 6.46 5.09 -8.32
N TRP A 28 7.02 4.07 -7.71
CA TRP A 28 6.35 2.79 -7.54
C TRP A 28 5.92 2.57 -6.08
N SER A 29 5.05 1.60 -5.87
CA SER A 29 4.67 1.07 -4.57
C SER A 29 4.49 -0.44 -4.68
N TYR A 30 4.44 -1.16 -3.57
CA TYR A 30 4.24 -2.61 -3.62
C TYR A 30 2.98 -3.00 -4.41
N SER A 31 1.86 -2.33 -4.17
CA SER A 31 0.62 -2.58 -4.92
C SER A 31 0.74 -2.29 -6.41
N ALA A 32 1.47 -1.23 -6.80
CA ALA A 32 1.72 -0.92 -8.20
C ALA A 32 2.62 -1.97 -8.88
N LEU A 33 3.64 -2.47 -8.16
CA LEU A 33 4.49 -3.56 -8.61
C LEU A 33 3.67 -4.84 -8.85
N LYS A 34 2.78 -5.21 -7.91
CA LYS A 34 1.91 -6.39 -8.07
C LYS A 34 1.01 -6.29 -9.31
N VAL A 35 0.41 -5.13 -9.54
CA VAL A 35 -0.39 -4.91 -10.77
C VAL A 35 0.47 -5.04 -12.03
N PHE A 36 1.72 -4.57 -11.99
CA PHE A 36 2.65 -4.70 -13.12
C PHE A 36 3.05 -6.16 -13.38
N GLU A 37 3.36 -6.93 -12.32
CA GLU A 37 3.70 -8.36 -12.41
C GLU A 37 2.53 -9.19 -12.98
N GLU A 38 1.29 -8.87 -12.57
CA GLU A 38 0.09 -9.53 -13.09
C GLU A 38 -0.16 -9.18 -14.55
N CYS A 39 -0.10 -7.89 -14.92
CA CYS A 39 -0.34 -7.41 -16.26
C CYS A 39 0.30 -6.02 -16.48
N PRO A 40 1.43 -5.93 -17.18
CA PRO A 40 2.09 -4.64 -17.48
C PRO A 40 1.17 -3.65 -18.20
N TYR A 41 0.29 -4.11 -19.08
CA TYR A 41 -0.65 -3.25 -19.79
C TYR A 41 -1.70 -2.65 -18.83
N ARG A 42 -2.23 -3.43 -17.88
CA ARG A 42 -3.13 -2.92 -16.83
C ARG A 42 -2.45 -1.85 -15.99
N SER A 43 -1.21 -2.10 -15.60
CA SER A 43 -0.40 -1.12 -14.88
C SER A 43 -0.22 0.18 -15.67
N TYR A 44 0.08 0.08 -16.97
CA TYR A 44 0.16 1.25 -17.86
C TYR A 44 -1.15 2.05 -17.88
N ILE A 45 -2.29 1.39 -18.09
CA ILE A 45 -3.60 2.05 -18.10
C ILE A 45 -3.88 2.76 -16.78
N GLN A 46 -3.65 2.09 -15.65
CA GLN A 46 -3.97 2.64 -14.33
C GLN A 46 -2.97 3.72 -13.88
N LYS A 47 -1.67 3.49 -14.06
CA LYS A 47 -0.62 4.33 -13.45
C LYS A 47 -0.12 5.43 -14.38
N VAL A 48 -0.10 5.20 -15.69
CA VAL A 48 0.37 6.18 -16.68
C VAL A 48 -0.81 6.94 -17.29
N LYS A 49 -1.80 6.24 -17.81
CA LYS A 49 -3.01 6.86 -18.40
C LYS A 49 -4.00 7.37 -17.34
N LYS A 50 -3.83 7.01 -16.06
CA LYS A 50 -4.69 7.42 -14.93
C LYS A 50 -6.17 7.01 -15.07
N ILE A 51 -6.44 5.95 -15.84
CA ILE A 51 -7.76 5.37 -15.96
C ILE A 51 -7.90 4.33 -14.85
N GLN A 52 -8.80 4.59 -13.91
CA GLN A 52 -9.04 3.71 -12.77
C GLN A 52 -10.20 2.75 -13.06
N GLU A 53 -10.06 1.52 -12.58
CA GLU A 53 -11.19 0.60 -12.53
C GLU A 53 -12.15 1.01 -11.41
N PRO A 54 -13.46 0.75 -11.56
CA PRO A 54 -14.40 0.93 -10.46
C PRO A 54 -13.97 0.12 -9.24
N SER A 55 -14.11 0.71 -8.05
CA SER A 55 -13.84 -0.01 -6.81
C SER A 55 -14.83 -1.18 -6.65
N SER A 56 -14.36 -2.27 -6.06
CA SER A 56 -15.25 -3.39 -5.72
C SER A 56 -15.78 -3.24 -4.29
N PRO A 57 -16.98 -3.80 -3.97
CA PRO A 57 -17.50 -3.78 -2.61
C PRO A 57 -16.54 -4.38 -1.58
N ALA A 58 -15.69 -5.33 -1.98
CA ALA A 58 -14.68 -5.91 -1.12
C ALA A 58 -13.52 -4.93 -0.83
N ALA A 59 -13.11 -4.16 -1.85
CA ALA A 59 -12.09 -3.12 -1.69
C ALA A 59 -12.61 -1.96 -0.82
N ASP A 60 -13.85 -1.52 -1.05
CA ASP A 60 -14.50 -0.46 -0.25
C ASP A 60 -14.60 -0.88 1.21
N ARG A 61 -15.02 -2.13 1.48
CA ARG A 61 -15.06 -2.69 2.83
C ARG A 61 -13.66 -2.73 3.46
N GLY A 62 -12.62 -3.11 2.70
CA GLY A 62 -11.24 -3.09 3.16
C GLY A 62 -10.84 -1.69 3.62
N THR A 63 -11.04 -0.69 2.77
CA THR A 63 -10.75 0.70 3.08
C THR A 63 -11.50 1.18 4.33
N GLN A 64 -12.79 0.83 4.46
CA GLN A 64 -13.57 1.17 5.66
C GLN A 64 -12.98 0.58 6.93
N ILE A 65 -12.58 -0.71 6.91
CA ILE A 65 -11.99 -1.38 8.09
C ILE A 65 -10.65 -0.72 8.49
N HIS A 66 -9.80 -0.34 7.52
CA HIS A 66 -8.56 0.38 7.81
C HIS A 66 -8.86 1.74 8.44
N GLN A 67 -9.84 2.49 7.93
CA GLN A 67 -10.24 3.77 8.52
C GLN A 67 -10.80 3.59 9.95
N GLU A 68 -11.66 2.60 10.16
CA GLU A 68 -12.18 2.27 11.49
C GLU A 68 -11.06 1.91 12.49
N ALA A 69 -10.02 1.19 12.01
CA ALA A 69 -8.86 0.84 12.82
C ALA A 69 -8.03 2.09 13.20
N GLU A 70 -7.75 2.94 12.23
CA GLU A 70 -7.03 4.19 12.43
C GLU A 70 -7.77 5.11 13.42
N ASP A 71 -9.06 5.36 13.19
CA ASP A 71 -9.90 6.23 14.02
C ASP A 71 -9.99 5.70 15.46
N TYR A 72 -10.09 4.38 15.62
CA TYR A 72 -10.12 3.76 16.94
C TYR A 72 -8.79 3.92 17.68
N VAL A 73 -7.68 3.63 17.03
CA VAL A 73 -6.34 3.75 17.64
C VAL A 73 -6.00 5.20 17.98
N LYS A 74 -6.39 6.15 17.14
CA LYS A 74 -6.27 7.60 17.43
C LYS A 74 -7.14 8.08 18.57
N GLY A 75 -8.14 7.27 18.99
CA GLY A 75 -9.09 7.64 20.04
C GLY A 75 -10.26 8.48 19.54
N GLU A 76 -10.44 8.62 18.23
CA GLU A 76 -11.55 9.33 17.61
C GLU A 76 -12.87 8.53 17.76
N LEU A 77 -12.76 7.20 17.86
CA LEU A 77 -13.87 6.32 18.21
C LEU A 77 -13.77 5.89 19.67
N GLY A 78 -14.84 6.09 20.43
CA GLY A 78 -14.92 5.72 21.85
C GLY A 78 -14.99 4.21 22.09
N GLU A 79 -15.68 3.48 21.18
CA GLU A 79 -15.91 2.04 21.25
C GLU A 79 -15.23 1.33 20.08
N LEU A 80 -14.75 0.09 20.33
CA LEU A 80 -14.14 -0.73 19.29
C LEU A 80 -15.19 -1.13 18.24
N PRO A 81 -14.97 -0.81 16.95
CA PRO A 81 -15.85 -1.24 15.87
C PRO A 81 -16.02 -2.77 15.81
N ALA A 82 -17.21 -3.23 15.45
CA ALA A 82 -17.52 -4.66 15.36
C ALA A 82 -16.62 -5.39 14.33
N SER A 83 -16.15 -4.70 13.29
CA SER A 83 -15.21 -5.20 12.29
C SER A 83 -13.87 -5.64 12.89
N LEU A 84 -13.44 -5.01 13.99
CA LEU A 84 -12.18 -5.24 14.68
C LEU A 84 -12.28 -6.19 15.88
N SER A 85 -13.49 -6.63 16.22
CA SER A 85 -13.78 -7.38 17.45
C SER A 85 -12.95 -8.65 17.65
N LYS A 86 -12.52 -9.30 16.57
CA LYS A 86 -11.67 -10.50 16.62
C LYS A 86 -10.27 -10.24 17.17
N PHE A 87 -9.81 -9.00 17.07
CA PHE A 87 -8.48 -8.55 17.48
C PHE A 87 -8.57 -7.48 18.57
N LYS A 88 -9.61 -7.57 19.41
CA LYS A 88 -9.91 -6.57 20.44
C LYS A 88 -8.69 -6.21 21.28
N ASN A 89 -8.02 -7.22 21.86
CA ASN A 89 -6.87 -6.98 22.74
C ASN A 89 -5.70 -6.30 22.00
N ASP A 90 -5.47 -6.70 20.74
CA ASP A 90 -4.40 -6.11 19.93
C ASP A 90 -4.66 -4.63 19.63
N PHE A 91 -5.91 -4.28 19.29
CA PHE A 91 -6.29 -2.88 19.04
C PHE A 91 -6.35 -2.03 20.32
N GLU A 92 -6.79 -2.59 21.45
CA GLU A 92 -6.72 -1.90 22.74
C GLU A 92 -5.27 -1.60 23.13
N GLN A 93 -4.37 -2.58 23.02
CA GLN A 93 -2.94 -2.40 23.24
C GLN A 93 -2.34 -1.35 22.29
N LEU A 94 -2.68 -1.40 21.00
CA LEU A 94 -2.18 -0.47 20.00
C LEU A 94 -2.63 0.97 20.29
N ARG A 95 -3.87 1.15 20.76
CA ARG A 95 -4.40 2.44 21.21
C ARG A 95 -3.65 2.99 22.42
N ASP A 96 -3.35 2.13 23.40
CA ASP A 96 -2.57 2.52 24.58
C ASP A 96 -1.15 2.97 24.18
N LEU A 97 -0.49 2.19 23.31
CA LEU A 97 0.83 2.52 22.77
C LEU A 97 0.83 3.82 21.93
N PHE A 98 -0.26 4.07 21.20
CA PHE A 98 -0.42 5.32 20.45
C PHE A 98 -0.53 6.52 21.40
N ALA A 99 -1.26 6.40 22.51
CA ALA A 99 -1.36 7.43 23.54
C ALA A 99 0.00 7.71 24.21
N GLU A 100 0.90 6.71 24.26
CA GLU A 100 2.30 6.84 24.71
C GLU A 100 3.26 7.39 23.64
N ALA A 101 2.76 7.80 22.48
CA ALA A 101 3.53 8.24 21.31
C ALA A 101 4.55 7.20 20.77
N LYS A 102 4.27 5.92 20.95
CA LYS A 102 5.08 4.80 20.46
C LYS A 102 4.62 4.24 19.12
N VAL A 103 3.54 4.78 18.54
CA VAL A 103 2.95 4.26 17.30
C VAL A 103 2.85 5.36 16.26
N GLU A 104 3.32 5.07 15.05
CA GLU A 104 3.03 5.83 13.85
C GLU A 104 1.92 5.11 13.08
N LEU A 105 0.84 5.82 12.74
CA LEU A 105 -0.27 5.30 11.94
C LEU A 105 -0.21 5.85 10.52
N GLU A 106 -0.66 5.03 9.55
CA GLU A 106 -0.80 5.41 8.15
C GLU A 106 0.48 6.07 7.58
N GLY A 107 1.65 5.50 7.93
CA GLY A 107 2.94 6.04 7.53
C GLY A 107 3.06 6.17 6.01
N GLU A 108 3.12 7.40 5.51
CA GLU A 108 3.34 7.71 4.10
C GLU A 108 4.82 8.06 3.89
N TRP A 109 5.63 7.06 3.54
CA TRP A 109 7.06 7.20 3.38
C TRP A 109 7.47 7.24 1.91
N GLY A 110 8.20 8.28 1.54
CA GLY A 110 8.88 8.38 0.26
C GLY A 110 10.36 8.03 0.41
N PHE A 111 10.92 7.42 -0.63
CA PHE A 111 12.35 7.15 -0.76
C PHE A 111 12.83 7.51 -2.16
N ASP A 112 14.02 8.08 -2.26
CA ASP A 112 14.71 8.31 -3.53
C ASP A 112 15.35 7.03 -4.09
N LEU A 113 16.07 7.12 -5.20
CA LEU A 113 16.74 5.98 -5.85
C LEU A 113 17.82 5.33 -4.97
N GLU A 114 18.43 6.08 -4.08
CA GLU A 114 19.46 5.64 -3.14
C GLU A 114 18.86 5.17 -1.80
N TRP A 115 17.53 5.09 -1.71
CA TRP A 115 16.77 4.75 -0.51
C TRP A 115 16.89 5.75 0.65
N ASN A 116 17.30 6.99 0.37
CA ASN A 116 17.20 8.03 1.37
C ASN A 116 15.73 8.44 1.58
N PRO A 117 15.28 8.63 2.83
CA PRO A 117 13.96 9.14 3.11
C PRO A 117 13.72 10.51 2.47
N CYS A 118 12.61 10.67 1.80
CA CYS A 118 12.16 11.92 1.22
C CYS A 118 10.66 12.10 1.39
N GLY A 119 10.12 13.26 1.01
CA GLY A 119 8.68 13.51 1.12
C GLY A 119 7.87 12.67 0.11
N TRP A 120 6.65 12.29 0.50
CA TRP A 120 5.74 11.47 -0.31
C TRP A 120 5.52 11.98 -1.74
N MET A 121 5.47 13.30 -1.93
CA MET A 121 5.18 13.96 -3.22
C MET A 121 6.39 14.67 -3.82
N GLU A 122 7.58 14.48 -3.29
CA GLU A 122 8.80 15.08 -3.83
C GLU A 122 9.14 14.58 -5.23
N LYS A 123 9.86 15.39 -6.01
CA LYS A 123 10.27 15.01 -7.36
C LYS A 123 11.27 13.87 -7.38
N SER A 124 12.07 13.74 -6.32
CA SER A 124 13.04 12.68 -6.10
C SER A 124 12.40 11.35 -5.70
N THR A 125 11.14 11.34 -5.27
CA THR A 125 10.47 10.13 -4.79
C THR A 125 10.41 9.07 -5.87
N TRP A 126 11.15 8.00 -5.66
CA TRP A 126 11.19 6.82 -6.51
C TRP A 126 10.34 5.66 -5.96
N ALA A 127 10.33 5.44 -4.63
CA ALA A 127 9.49 4.46 -3.97
C ALA A 127 8.54 5.10 -2.97
N ARG A 128 7.33 4.55 -2.86
CA ARG A 128 6.31 4.95 -1.91
C ARG A 128 5.87 3.77 -1.08
N ILE A 129 6.06 3.87 0.23
CA ILE A 129 5.71 2.84 1.20
C ILE A 129 4.61 3.42 2.08
N LYS A 130 3.47 2.74 2.11
CA LYS A 130 2.38 3.06 3.02
C LYS A 130 2.14 1.84 3.90
N LEU A 131 2.31 2.01 5.19
CA LEU A 131 2.07 0.98 6.20
C LEU A 131 0.97 1.43 7.15
N ASP A 132 0.23 0.47 7.69
CA ASP A 132 -0.92 0.76 8.55
C ASP A 132 -0.48 1.24 9.92
N ALA A 133 0.48 0.54 10.55
CA ALA A 133 1.07 0.99 11.80
C ALA A 133 2.54 0.54 11.95
N LEU A 134 3.37 1.39 12.57
CA LEU A 134 4.69 1.07 13.08
C LEU A 134 4.70 1.31 14.59
N VAL A 135 5.07 0.31 15.36
CA VAL A 135 5.25 0.40 16.81
C VAL A 135 6.74 0.46 17.12
N HIS A 136 7.19 1.49 17.82
CA HIS A 136 8.52 1.55 18.42
C HIS A 136 8.50 0.80 19.74
N GLU A 137 9.01 -0.43 19.75
CA GLU A 137 9.00 -1.30 20.94
C GLU A 137 10.03 -0.81 21.99
N ASP A 138 11.20 -0.43 21.51
CA ASP A 138 12.27 0.22 22.27
C ASP A 138 13.13 1.11 21.36
N GLU A 139 14.32 1.52 21.84
CA GLU A 139 15.22 2.41 21.09
C GLU A 139 15.81 1.77 19.82
N GLN A 140 15.85 0.44 19.72
CA GLN A 140 16.50 -0.30 18.64
C GLN A 140 15.56 -1.27 17.92
N SER A 141 14.32 -1.43 18.39
CA SER A 141 13.36 -2.39 17.84
C SER A 141 12.04 -1.73 17.45
N ALA A 142 11.52 -2.15 16.33
CA ALA A 142 10.21 -1.75 15.84
C ALA A 142 9.40 -2.95 15.36
N ARG A 143 8.09 -2.80 15.34
CA ARG A 143 7.16 -3.79 14.82
C ARG A 143 6.23 -3.17 13.79
N VAL A 144 6.27 -3.68 12.57
CA VAL A 144 5.34 -3.31 11.52
C VAL A 144 4.06 -4.11 11.66
N ILE A 145 2.93 -3.43 11.57
CA ILE A 145 1.60 -4.04 11.56
C ILE A 145 0.91 -3.65 10.26
N ASP A 146 0.35 -4.65 9.58
CA ASP A 146 -0.37 -4.50 8.32
C ASP A 146 -1.70 -5.25 8.42
N TYR A 147 -2.82 -4.52 8.32
CA TYR A 147 -4.16 -5.08 8.48
C TYR A 147 -4.62 -5.75 7.20
N LYS A 148 -4.91 -7.05 7.26
CA LYS A 148 -5.41 -7.82 6.12
C LYS A 148 -6.87 -8.18 6.29
N THR A 149 -7.72 -7.55 5.50
CA THR A 149 -9.17 -7.73 5.51
C THR A 149 -9.68 -8.74 4.49
N GLY A 150 -8.78 -9.27 3.66
CA GLY A 150 -9.07 -10.23 2.59
C GLY A 150 -9.15 -11.68 3.06
N LYS A 151 -9.17 -12.61 2.10
CA LYS A 151 -9.13 -14.05 2.37
C LYS A 151 -7.79 -14.44 2.97
N LYS A 152 -7.83 -15.33 3.97
CA LYS A 152 -6.65 -15.77 4.72
C LYS A 152 -5.66 -16.59 3.87
N PHE A 153 -6.15 -17.39 2.93
CA PHE A 153 -5.33 -18.38 2.21
C PHE A 153 -5.05 -17.97 0.77
N GLY A 154 -3.85 -18.31 0.28
CA GLY A 154 -3.40 -18.11 -1.10
C GLY A 154 -2.65 -16.79 -1.36
N ASN A 155 -2.47 -15.94 -0.33
CA ASN A 155 -1.79 -14.65 -0.44
C ASN A 155 -0.56 -14.53 0.49
N GLU A 156 -0.20 -15.62 1.17
CA GLU A 156 0.81 -15.62 2.24
C GLU A 156 2.18 -15.14 1.74
N ILE A 157 2.59 -15.57 0.54
CA ILE A 157 3.87 -15.16 -0.06
C ILE A 157 3.86 -13.65 -0.35
N GLY A 158 2.76 -13.14 -0.94
CA GLY A 158 2.64 -11.72 -1.23
C GLY A 158 2.64 -10.87 0.05
N HIS A 159 1.93 -11.31 1.10
CA HIS A 159 1.94 -10.62 2.39
C HIS A 159 3.34 -10.62 3.03
N SER A 160 4.04 -11.77 3.00
CA SER A 160 5.42 -11.86 3.48
C SER A 160 6.37 -10.92 2.74
N GLN A 161 6.29 -10.86 1.41
CA GLN A 161 7.09 -9.93 0.62
C GLN A 161 6.80 -8.46 0.95
N GLN A 162 5.53 -8.12 1.19
CA GLN A 162 5.13 -6.77 1.60
C GLN A 162 5.69 -6.42 2.98
N CYS A 163 5.60 -7.33 3.95
CA CYS A 163 6.16 -7.12 5.28
C CYS A 163 7.69 -6.97 5.25
N LEU A 164 8.40 -7.77 4.43
CA LEU A 164 9.84 -7.61 4.23
C LEU A 164 10.20 -6.25 3.65
N LEU A 165 9.42 -5.75 2.69
CA LEU A 165 9.64 -4.40 2.14
C LEU A 165 9.44 -3.32 3.21
N TYR A 166 8.44 -3.48 4.07
CA TYR A 166 8.19 -2.56 5.17
C TYR A 166 9.32 -2.57 6.21
N ALA A 167 9.85 -3.76 6.54
CA ALA A 167 11.00 -3.88 7.43
C ALA A 167 12.24 -3.19 6.84
N ILE A 168 12.54 -3.42 5.56
CA ILE A 168 13.65 -2.74 4.86
C ILE A 168 13.46 -1.23 4.87
N ALA A 169 12.27 -0.74 4.55
CA ALA A 169 11.95 0.68 4.58
C ALA A 169 12.10 1.29 5.99
N THR A 170 11.75 0.53 7.05
CA THR A 170 11.94 0.95 8.43
C THR A 170 13.41 1.16 8.76
N PHE A 171 14.30 0.23 8.39
CA PHE A 171 15.74 0.37 8.60
C PHE A 171 16.33 1.60 7.89
N PHE A 172 15.89 1.90 6.67
CA PHE A 172 16.34 3.09 5.95
C PHE A 172 15.82 4.38 6.55
N ARG A 173 14.58 4.36 7.07
CA ARG A 173 13.97 5.54 7.66
C ARG A 173 14.48 5.82 9.08
N TYR A 174 14.77 4.77 9.83
CA TYR A 174 15.23 4.82 11.23
C TYR A 174 16.54 4.04 11.38
N PRO A 175 17.68 4.64 11.02
CA PRO A 175 18.97 3.95 11.02
C PRO A 175 19.46 3.42 12.37
N HIS A 176 18.79 3.82 13.47
CA HIS A 176 19.06 3.33 14.82
C HIS A 176 18.28 2.05 15.17
N ILE A 177 17.32 1.65 14.32
CA ILE A 177 16.58 0.41 14.49
C ILE A 177 17.41 -0.75 13.92
N ASP A 178 17.67 -1.74 14.75
CA ASP A 178 18.44 -2.93 14.42
C ASP A 178 17.55 -4.18 14.22
N PHE A 179 16.31 -4.12 14.73
CA PHE A 179 15.35 -5.23 14.66
C PHE A 179 13.94 -4.75 14.28
N VAL A 180 13.34 -5.43 13.25
CA VAL A 180 11.96 -5.19 12.82
C VAL A 180 11.20 -6.49 12.68
#